data_e3ff446bd1902a90f43067166cbaf1ef
#
_entry.id   e3ff446bd1902a90f43067166cbaf1ef
#
_cell.length_a   1.000
_cell.length_b   1.000
_cell.length_c   1.000
_cell.angle_alpha   90.00
_cell.angle_beta   90.00
_cell.angle_gamma   90.00
#
_symmetry.space_group_name_H-M   'P 1'
#
loop_
_entity.id
_entity.type
_entity.pdbx_description
1 polymer ?
#
loop_
_entity_poly.entity_id
_entity_poly.type
_entity_poly.pdbx_seq_one_letter_code
_entity_poly.pdbx_strand_id
1 'polypeptide(L)'
;SPVIDATAPETETQGPATQNPEVLTPETQTPETETPETPETETPETEPPAPETETPVTEPQTPGAVSPQPRLQTTLYLNSRQWSQPYVNDQWCGPGDQTFSAISIYMEYAIGNLCYRTYSATNGWTNWALNGQQTTVPADMAPVEAIQLRFDGPVLDEYDLFYSAVLMDGTATGWGKNGMSVGSMNMNNPIKAFRIAFFRKADPADLAVGDALISLHTEGIQNIDG
;
A
#
# COMPACT_ATOMS: atom_id res chain seq x y z
N SER A 1 6.21 -70.64 -12.39
CA SER A 1 6.31 -69.85 -11.12
C SER A 1 7.76 -69.67 -10.75
N PRO A 2 8.25 -68.48 -10.56
CA PRO A 2 9.31 -68.25 -9.60
C PRO A 2 8.82 -67.34 -8.46
N VAL A 3 9.21 -67.68 -7.26
CA VAL A 3 9.07 -67.01 -5.97
C VAL A 3 10.05 -65.86 -5.95
N ILE A 4 9.58 -64.64 -5.65
CA ILE A 4 10.42 -63.48 -5.36
C ILE A 4 10.40 -63.24 -3.87
N ASP A 5 11.60 -63.34 -3.31
CA ASP A 5 11.93 -63.02 -1.93
C ASP A 5 11.97 -61.52 -1.74
N ALA A 6 11.19 -61.01 -0.80
CA ALA A 6 11.13 -59.58 -0.45
C ALA A 6 11.91 -59.37 0.85
N THR A 7 13.15 -58.89 0.72
CA THR A 7 13.93 -58.41 1.86
C THR A 7 13.64 -56.94 2.12
N ALA A 8 13.06 -56.63 3.27
CA ALA A 8 12.84 -55.25 3.74
C ALA A 8 14.13 -54.62 4.29
N PRO A 9 14.40 -53.34 4.08
CA PRO A 9 15.51 -52.65 4.73
C PRO A 9 15.14 -52.23 6.15
N GLU A 10 16.06 -52.47 7.05
CA GLU A 10 16.01 -52.07 8.45
C GLU A 10 16.08 -50.55 8.60
N THR A 11 15.20 -49.98 9.42
CA THR A 11 15.16 -48.56 9.78
C THR A 11 16.06 -48.36 10.98
N GLU A 12 17.22 -47.73 10.78
CA GLU A 12 18.00 -47.18 11.91
C GLU A 12 17.36 -45.93 12.47
N THR A 13 16.91 -46.01 13.69
CA THR A 13 16.40 -44.89 14.48
C THR A 13 17.57 -44.21 15.20
N GLN A 14 18.03 -43.05 14.71
CA GLN A 14 18.91 -42.17 15.46
C GLN A 14 18.07 -41.25 16.35
N GLY A 15 18.28 -41.37 17.65
CA GLY A 15 17.66 -40.51 18.67
C GLY A 15 18.22 -39.07 18.68
N PRO A 16 17.47 -38.08 19.15
CA PRO A 16 17.90 -36.71 19.17
C PRO A 16 18.94 -36.46 20.26
N ALA A 17 20.04 -35.81 19.85
CA ALA A 17 21.06 -35.31 20.79
C ALA A 17 20.49 -34.12 21.57
N THR A 18 20.42 -34.27 22.87
CA THR A 18 20.04 -33.22 23.81
C THR A 18 21.22 -32.22 23.94
N GLN A 19 21.07 -31.03 23.39
CA GLN A 19 21.98 -29.92 23.69
C GLN A 19 21.45 -29.15 24.91
N ASN A 20 22.29 -29.11 25.91
CA ASN A 20 22.11 -28.41 27.17
C ASN A 20 22.34 -26.90 26.95
N PRO A 21 21.42 -25.99 27.33
CA PRO A 21 21.71 -24.56 27.24
C PRO A 21 22.59 -24.12 28.42
N GLU A 22 23.74 -23.51 28.10
CA GLU A 22 24.58 -22.83 29.08
C GLU A 22 23.83 -21.62 29.66
N VAL A 23 23.69 -21.63 30.99
CA VAL A 23 23.15 -20.54 31.78
C VAL A 23 24.22 -19.45 31.89
N LEU A 24 24.05 -18.34 31.19
CA LEU A 24 24.83 -17.12 31.40
C LEU A 24 24.27 -16.38 32.62
N THR A 25 25.05 -16.36 33.71
CA THR A 25 24.81 -15.51 34.89
C THR A 25 25.05 -14.04 34.55
N PRO A 26 24.15 -13.10 34.88
CA PRO A 26 24.41 -11.67 34.72
C PRO A 26 25.37 -11.16 35.77
N GLU A 27 26.44 -10.52 35.36
CA GLU A 27 27.35 -9.75 36.24
C GLU A 27 26.62 -8.55 36.81
N THR A 28 26.61 -8.51 38.14
CA THR A 28 26.10 -7.40 38.98
C THR A 28 27.12 -6.27 38.94
N GLN A 29 26.83 -5.20 38.20
CA GLN A 29 27.62 -3.95 38.28
C GLN A 29 27.12 -3.16 39.50
N THR A 30 28.05 -2.93 40.42
CA THR A 30 27.89 -2.08 41.59
C THR A 30 27.88 -0.60 41.15
N PRO A 31 26.88 0.20 41.59
CA PRO A 31 26.92 1.64 41.25
C PRO A 31 27.95 2.36 42.13
N GLU A 32 28.87 3.09 41.49
CA GLU A 32 29.76 4.04 42.14
C GLU A 32 28.94 5.23 42.65
N THR A 33 29.14 5.52 43.95
CA THR A 33 28.53 6.67 44.62
C THR A 33 29.33 7.91 44.30
N GLU A 34 28.82 8.78 43.47
CA GLU A 34 29.37 10.11 43.26
C GLU A 34 28.98 11.05 44.41
N THR A 35 29.96 11.68 44.98
CA THR A 35 29.82 12.66 46.08
C THR A 35 29.26 13.97 45.50
N PRO A 36 28.26 14.60 46.11
CA PRO A 36 27.73 15.86 45.59
C PRO A 36 28.68 17.01 45.82
N GLU A 37 29.10 17.68 44.77
CA GLU A 37 29.85 18.95 44.79
C GLU A 37 28.90 20.10 45.22
N THR A 38 29.45 21.00 46.06
CA THR A 38 28.79 22.16 46.63
C THR A 38 28.48 23.18 45.50
N PRO A 39 27.28 23.76 45.44
CA PRO A 39 26.96 24.76 44.44
C PRO A 39 27.69 26.09 44.73
N GLU A 40 28.51 26.53 43.79
CA GLU A 40 29.03 27.91 43.76
C GLU A 40 27.89 28.84 43.37
N THR A 41 27.75 29.92 44.17
CA THR A 41 26.78 30.99 43.98
C THR A 41 27.23 31.87 42.83
N GLU A 42 26.72 31.67 41.65
CA GLU A 42 26.91 32.61 40.54
C GLU A 42 25.97 33.79 40.65
N THR A 43 26.50 35.00 40.52
CA THR A 43 25.83 36.28 40.45
C THR A 43 24.96 36.32 39.21
N PRO A 44 23.71 36.85 39.25
CA PRO A 44 22.87 36.91 38.06
C PRO A 44 23.42 37.88 37.02
N GLU A 45 23.92 37.30 35.91
CA GLU A 45 24.26 38.04 34.69
C GLU A 45 22.96 38.44 34.00
N THR A 46 22.83 39.74 33.70
CA THR A 46 21.65 40.34 33.08
C THR A 46 21.43 39.70 31.70
N GLU A 47 20.36 38.93 31.59
CA GLU A 47 19.93 38.26 30.36
C GLU A 47 19.63 39.33 29.27
N PRO A 48 20.21 39.21 28.06
CA PRO A 48 19.83 40.07 26.94
C PRO A 48 18.37 39.81 26.55
N PRO A 49 17.62 40.81 26.05
CA PRO A 49 16.20 40.65 25.72
C PRO A 49 16.03 39.48 24.72
N ALA A 50 15.06 38.63 25.01
CA ALA A 50 14.67 37.53 24.16
C ALA A 50 14.40 38.04 22.73
N PRO A 51 14.83 37.29 21.68
CA PRO A 51 14.49 37.63 20.30
C PRO A 51 12.96 37.65 20.18
N GLU A 52 12.44 38.74 19.66
CA GLU A 52 11.02 38.85 19.32
C GLU A 52 10.65 37.66 18.44
N THR A 53 9.71 36.84 18.91
CA THR A 53 9.13 35.75 18.14
C THR A 53 8.47 36.40 16.93
N GLU A 54 9.15 36.38 15.79
CA GLU A 54 8.52 36.73 14.52
C GLU A 54 7.35 35.75 14.34
N THR A 55 6.13 36.28 14.49
CA THR A 55 4.92 35.59 14.06
C THR A 55 5.13 35.19 12.60
N PRO A 56 4.95 33.93 12.21
CA PRO A 56 5.06 33.55 10.81
C PRO A 56 4.10 34.41 10.02
N VAL A 57 4.66 35.30 9.19
CA VAL A 57 3.90 36.09 8.23
C VAL A 57 3.26 35.04 7.31
N THR A 58 1.98 34.77 7.54
CA THR A 58 1.17 34.00 6.58
C THR A 58 1.16 34.86 5.31
N GLU A 59 1.96 34.46 4.33
CA GLU A 59 1.91 35.04 2.98
C GLU A 59 0.45 35.07 2.54
N PRO A 60 -0.11 36.24 2.11
CA PRO A 60 -1.49 36.28 1.64
C PRO A 60 -1.59 35.36 0.44
N GLN A 61 -2.28 34.22 0.62
CA GLN A 61 -2.59 33.31 -0.47
C GLN A 61 -3.37 34.14 -1.51
N THR A 62 -2.80 34.27 -2.68
CA THR A 62 -3.46 34.93 -3.82
C THR A 62 -4.77 34.19 -4.07
N PRO A 63 -5.95 34.85 -3.96
CA PRO A 63 -7.21 34.20 -4.23
C PRO A 63 -7.24 33.79 -5.70
N GLY A 64 -7.17 32.48 -5.97
CA GLY A 64 -7.28 31.94 -7.33
C GLY A 64 -6.16 31.01 -7.80
N ALA A 65 -5.10 30.76 -7.03
CA ALA A 65 -4.17 29.68 -7.34
C ALA A 65 -4.85 28.34 -7.04
N VAL A 66 -5.49 27.75 -8.05
CA VAL A 66 -6.00 26.38 -7.98
C VAL A 66 -4.79 25.49 -7.80
N SER A 67 -4.70 24.78 -6.67
CA SER A 67 -3.65 23.77 -6.46
C SER A 67 -3.63 22.81 -7.66
N PRO A 68 -2.46 22.46 -8.19
CA PRO A 68 -2.41 21.52 -9.31
C PRO A 68 -3.10 20.22 -8.92
N GLN A 69 -3.86 19.65 -9.86
CA GLN A 69 -4.52 18.37 -9.61
C GLN A 69 -3.46 17.27 -9.43
N PRO A 70 -3.72 16.27 -8.59
CA PRO A 70 -2.86 15.10 -8.48
C PRO A 70 -2.62 14.48 -9.85
N ARG A 71 -1.40 14.02 -10.08
CA ARG A 71 -1.05 13.25 -11.27
C ARG A 71 -0.60 11.86 -10.86
N LEU A 72 -1.24 10.85 -11.40
CA LEU A 72 -0.89 9.45 -11.14
C LEU A 72 -0.12 8.87 -12.33
N GLN A 73 0.91 8.09 -12.01
CA GLN A 73 1.64 7.27 -12.97
C GLN A 73 1.59 5.82 -12.48
N THR A 74 0.93 4.95 -13.23
CA THR A 74 0.74 3.54 -12.89
C THR A 74 1.60 2.67 -13.79
N THR A 75 2.35 1.74 -13.20
CA THR A 75 3.07 0.69 -13.92
C THR A 75 2.63 -0.69 -13.43
N LEU A 76 2.64 -1.67 -14.33
CA LEU A 76 2.19 -3.02 -14.10
C LEU A 76 3.36 -3.99 -14.29
N TYR A 77 3.53 -4.96 -13.36
CA TYR A 77 4.49 -6.04 -13.54
C TYR A 77 3.85 -7.19 -14.30
N LEU A 78 4.28 -7.36 -15.54
CA LEU A 78 3.66 -8.25 -16.52
C LEU A 78 4.14 -9.69 -16.37
N ASN A 79 3.39 -10.65 -16.92
CA ASN A 79 3.80 -12.04 -17.01
C ASN A 79 5.11 -12.27 -17.77
N SER A 80 5.49 -11.32 -18.65
CA SER A 80 6.81 -11.28 -19.30
C SER A 80 7.95 -10.96 -18.34
N ARG A 81 7.68 -10.78 -17.05
CA ARG A 81 8.63 -10.39 -15.99
C ARG A 81 9.28 -9.02 -16.22
N GLN A 82 8.53 -8.12 -16.80
CA GLN A 82 8.94 -6.74 -17.05
C GLN A 82 7.86 -5.76 -16.57
N TRP A 83 8.28 -4.57 -16.17
CA TRP A 83 7.37 -3.47 -15.90
C TRP A 83 6.88 -2.86 -17.21
N SER A 84 5.61 -2.53 -17.25
CA SER A 84 5.01 -1.80 -18.38
C SER A 84 5.56 -0.39 -18.49
N GLN A 85 5.30 0.28 -19.63
CA GLN A 85 5.37 1.73 -19.67
C GLN A 85 4.31 2.32 -18.71
N PRO A 86 4.53 3.54 -18.17
CA PRO A 86 3.59 4.16 -17.26
C PRO A 86 2.30 4.59 -17.97
N TYR A 87 1.16 4.29 -17.34
CA TYR A 87 -0.15 4.86 -17.67
C TYR A 87 -0.36 6.09 -16.80
N VAL A 88 -1.01 7.13 -17.33
CA VAL A 88 -1.16 8.43 -16.65
C VAL A 88 -2.64 8.70 -16.37
N ASN A 89 -2.93 9.09 -15.12
CA ASN A 89 -4.26 9.50 -14.64
C ASN A 89 -5.38 8.52 -15.05
N ASP A 90 -6.44 9.02 -15.68
CA ASP A 90 -7.69 8.34 -16.05
C ASP A 90 -7.55 7.36 -17.24
N GLN A 91 -6.34 7.00 -17.64
CA GLN A 91 -6.13 5.98 -18.67
C GLN A 91 -6.46 4.58 -18.13
N TRP A 92 -6.95 3.72 -19.03
CA TRP A 92 -7.03 2.30 -18.74
C TRP A 92 -5.63 1.71 -18.65
N CYS A 93 -5.29 1.20 -17.47
CA CYS A 93 -4.02 0.52 -17.17
C CYS A 93 -4.21 -0.97 -17.40
N GLY A 94 -3.72 -1.49 -18.52
CA GLY A 94 -3.85 -2.90 -18.82
C GLY A 94 -2.98 -3.33 -20.00
N PRO A 95 -2.37 -4.53 -19.93
CA PRO A 95 -1.45 -5.03 -20.95
C PRO A 95 -2.14 -5.68 -22.16
N GLY A 96 -3.44 -5.46 -22.35
CA GLY A 96 -4.22 -6.11 -23.40
C GLY A 96 -4.64 -7.53 -23.04
N ASP A 97 -4.07 -8.52 -23.71
CA ASP A 97 -4.41 -9.95 -23.48
C ASP A 97 -3.51 -10.67 -22.44
N GLN A 98 -2.62 -9.90 -21.80
CA GLN A 98 -1.76 -10.44 -20.75
C GLN A 98 -2.34 -10.13 -19.37
N THR A 99 -1.93 -10.88 -18.36
CA THR A 99 -2.18 -10.55 -16.96
C THR A 99 -0.97 -9.85 -16.35
N PHE A 100 -1.14 -9.27 -15.19
CA PHE A 100 -0.07 -8.68 -14.40
C PHE A 100 -0.15 -9.21 -12.96
N SER A 101 0.99 -9.19 -12.27
CA SER A 101 1.12 -9.79 -10.92
C SER A 101 1.41 -8.77 -9.83
N ALA A 102 1.79 -7.56 -10.18
CA ALA A 102 2.04 -6.47 -9.24
C ALA A 102 1.80 -5.10 -9.90
N ILE A 103 1.63 -4.08 -9.07
CA ILE A 103 1.46 -2.69 -9.50
C ILE A 103 2.39 -1.77 -8.73
N SER A 104 2.72 -0.63 -9.35
CA SER A 104 3.33 0.51 -8.68
C SER A 104 2.63 1.77 -9.17
N ILE A 105 2.18 2.62 -8.24
CA ILE A 105 1.46 3.84 -8.56
C ILE A 105 2.14 5.01 -7.87
N TYR A 106 2.64 5.95 -8.65
CA TYR A 106 3.28 7.16 -8.16
C TYR A 106 2.32 8.35 -8.30
N MET A 107 2.19 9.13 -7.22
CA MET A 107 1.35 10.33 -7.18
C MET A 107 2.23 11.59 -7.07
N GLU A 108 2.00 12.54 -7.97
CA GLU A 108 2.62 13.88 -7.99
C GLU A 108 1.59 14.94 -7.66
N TYR A 109 2.05 16.10 -7.22
CA TYR A 109 1.27 17.32 -7.01
C TYR A 109 0.16 17.24 -5.95
N ALA A 110 0.27 16.33 -4.99
CA ALA A 110 -0.61 16.27 -3.84
C ALA A 110 0.17 16.03 -2.55
N ILE A 111 -0.33 16.58 -1.44
CA ILE A 111 0.24 16.35 -0.11
C ILE A 111 -0.49 15.17 0.55
N GLY A 112 0.22 14.09 0.78
CA GLY A 112 -0.32 12.86 1.34
C GLY A 112 0.16 11.62 0.61
N ASN A 113 -0.49 10.50 0.83
CA ASN A 113 -0.13 9.23 0.25
C ASN A 113 -1.27 8.62 -0.57
N LEU A 114 -0.91 7.98 -1.67
CA LEU A 114 -1.73 6.97 -2.30
C LEU A 114 -1.28 5.59 -1.77
N CYS A 115 -2.17 4.91 -1.07
CA CYS A 115 -1.96 3.56 -0.56
C CYS A 115 -2.68 2.57 -1.46
N TYR A 116 -2.04 1.46 -1.80
CA TYR A 116 -2.66 0.44 -2.65
C TYR A 116 -2.14 -0.96 -2.31
N ARG A 117 -2.94 -1.97 -2.62
CA ARG A 117 -2.58 -3.38 -2.51
C ARG A 117 -3.29 -4.21 -3.57
N THR A 118 -2.76 -5.39 -3.83
CA THR A 118 -3.29 -6.35 -4.80
C THR A 118 -3.66 -7.66 -4.13
N TYR A 119 -4.63 -8.35 -4.69
CA TYR A 119 -5.07 -9.67 -4.28
C TYR A 119 -4.83 -10.68 -5.40
N SER A 120 -4.37 -11.87 -5.05
CA SER A 120 -4.36 -13.05 -5.91
C SER A 120 -4.91 -14.25 -5.16
N ALA A 121 -5.56 -15.18 -5.86
CA ALA A 121 -6.20 -16.35 -5.22
C ALA A 121 -5.22 -17.21 -4.42
N THR A 122 -3.96 -17.33 -4.88
CA THR A 122 -2.94 -18.17 -4.23
C THR A 122 -2.25 -17.51 -3.06
N ASN A 123 -2.11 -16.16 -3.07
CA ASN A 123 -1.30 -15.44 -2.08
C ASN A 123 -2.11 -14.52 -1.17
N GLY A 124 -3.41 -14.32 -1.47
CA GLY A 124 -4.25 -13.36 -0.74
C GLY A 124 -3.86 -11.90 -1.01
N TRP A 125 -4.18 -11.01 -0.09
CA TRP A 125 -3.81 -9.61 -0.15
C TRP A 125 -2.33 -9.38 0.15
N THR A 126 -1.67 -8.56 -0.67
CA THR A 126 -0.33 -8.03 -0.33
C THR A 126 -0.42 -7.04 0.84
N ASN A 127 0.72 -6.71 1.44
CA ASN A 127 0.81 -5.54 2.29
C ASN A 127 0.49 -4.27 1.48
N TRP A 128 0.06 -3.21 2.18
CA TRP A 128 -0.13 -1.90 1.57
C TRP A 128 1.20 -1.33 1.08
N ALA A 129 1.24 -0.95 -0.18
CA ALA A 129 2.31 -0.16 -0.80
C ALA A 129 1.93 1.32 -0.79
N LEU A 130 2.91 2.20 -0.75
CA LEU A 130 2.75 3.65 -0.71
C LEU A 130 3.44 4.28 -1.92
N ASN A 131 2.87 5.33 -2.45
CA ASN A 131 3.46 6.25 -3.45
C ASN A 131 4.72 5.73 -4.17
N GLY A 132 4.55 5.07 -5.30
CA GLY A 132 5.65 4.55 -6.12
C GLY A 132 6.31 3.27 -5.61
N GLN A 133 5.97 2.78 -4.43
CA GLN A 133 6.42 1.46 -3.98
C GLN A 133 5.75 0.37 -4.83
N GLN A 134 6.44 -0.72 -5.04
CA GLN A 134 5.87 -1.88 -5.74
C GLN A 134 5.06 -2.73 -4.75
N THR A 135 3.88 -3.20 -5.14
CA THR A 135 3.26 -4.31 -4.41
C THR A 135 4.14 -5.56 -4.54
N THR A 136 4.02 -6.50 -3.60
CA THR A 136 4.81 -7.74 -3.65
C THR A 136 4.56 -8.47 -4.97
N VAL A 137 5.65 -8.76 -5.70
CA VAL A 137 5.60 -9.65 -6.86
C VAL A 137 5.62 -11.09 -6.35
N PRO A 138 4.56 -11.88 -6.57
CA PRO A 138 4.54 -13.26 -6.12
C PRO A 138 5.51 -14.13 -6.93
N ALA A 139 6.16 -15.09 -6.26
CA ALA A 139 7.14 -15.97 -6.91
C ALA A 139 6.51 -16.85 -8.01
N ASP A 140 5.26 -17.23 -7.84
CA ASP A 140 4.45 -18.00 -8.79
C ASP A 140 3.85 -17.15 -9.92
N MET A 141 4.12 -15.85 -9.93
CA MET A 141 3.55 -14.89 -10.89
C MET A 141 2.01 -14.92 -10.93
N ALA A 142 1.37 -15.26 -9.78
CA ALA A 142 -0.08 -15.27 -9.67
C ALA A 142 -0.69 -13.95 -10.14
N PRO A 143 -1.68 -13.97 -11.02
CA PRO A 143 -2.28 -12.76 -11.56
C PRO A 143 -3.08 -12.02 -10.49
N VAL A 144 -3.16 -10.70 -10.65
CA VAL A 144 -3.98 -9.85 -9.79
C VAL A 144 -5.45 -10.07 -10.12
N GLU A 145 -6.24 -10.46 -9.12
CA GLU A 145 -7.69 -10.65 -9.23
C GLU A 145 -8.48 -9.47 -8.65
N ALA A 146 -7.93 -8.79 -7.62
CA ALA A 146 -8.56 -7.60 -7.06
C ALA A 146 -7.53 -6.57 -6.61
N ILE A 147 -7.98 -5.32 -6.53
CA ILE A 147 -7.19 -4.18 -6.05
C ILE A 147 -7.96 -3.40 -5.00
N GLN A 148 -7.23 -2.78 -4.09
CA GLN A 148 -7.72 -1.74 -3.20
C GLN A 148 -6.80 -0.54 -3.28
N LEU A 149 -7.38 0.66 -3.40
CA LEU A 149 -6.68 1.93 -3.43
C LEU A 149 -7.35 2.90 -2.48
N ARG A 150 -6.55 3.70 -1.75
CA ARG A 150 -7.07 4.77 -0.91
C ARG A 150 -6.08 5.92 -0.82
N PHE A 151 -6.59 7.11 -0.66
CA PHE A 151 -5.79 8.25 -0.22
C PHE A 151 -5.59 8.21 1.30
N ASP A 152 -4.48 8.79 1.76
CA ASP A 152 -4.15 8.98 3.16
C ASP A 152 -3.46 10.34 3.36
N GLY A 153 -3.78 11.02 4.47
CA GLY A 153 -3.31 12.37 4.76
C GLY A 153 -4.10 13.46 4.03
N PRO A 154 -3.56 14.68 3.89
CA PRO A 154 -4.29 15.85 3.41
C PRO A 154 -4.97 15.71 2.05
N VAL A 155 -4.44 14.91 1.14
CA VAL A 155 -5.08 14.63 -0.16
C VAL A 155 -6.49 14.03 -0.01
N LEU A 156 -6.71 13.25 1.07
CA LEU A 156 -8.03 12.68 1.37
C LEU A 156 -9.07 13.75 1.71
N ASP A 157 -8.66 14.89 2.25
CA ASP A 157 -9.57 15.99 2.59
C ASP A 157 -10.01 16.77 1.33
N GLU A 158 -9.17 16.77 0.30
CA GLU A 158 -9.41 17.52 -0.93
C GLU A 158 -10.07 16.70 -2.05
N TYR A 159 -9.76 15.40 -2.13
CA TYR A 159 -10.17 14.53 -3.25
C TYR A 159 -10.81 13.22 -2.78
N ASP A 160 -11.77 12.75 -3.56
CA ASP A 160 -12.25 11.38 -3.54
C ASP A 160 -11.58 10.57 -4.64
N LEU A 161 -11.12 9.37 -4.30
CA LEU A 161 -10.48 8.43 -5.21
C LEU A 161 -11.49 7.38 -5.65
N PHE A 162 -11.62 7.18 -6.96
CA PHE A 162 -12.45 6.17 -7.57
C PHE A 162 -11.63 5.26 -8.48
N TYR A 163 -11.99 4.01 -8.58
CA TYR A 163 -11.35 3.06 -9.50
C TYR A 163 -12.32 1.96 -9.92
N SER A 164 -12.10 1.43 -11.11
CA SER A 164 -12.92 0.38 -11.71
C SER A 164 -12.01 -0.55 -12.51
N ALA A 165 -12.44 -1.79 -12.71
CA ALA A 165 -11.67 -2.79 -13.45
C ALA A 165 -12.52 -3.47 -14.52
N VAL A 166 -11.84 -4.04 -15.51
CA VAL A 166 -12.37 -5.01 -16.47
C VAL A 166 -11.62 -6.31 -16.26
N LEU A 167 -12.34 -7.40 -16.14
CA LEU A 167 -11.81 -8.74 -15.92
C LEU A 167 -11.43 -9.41 -17.26
N MET A 168 -10.71 -10.53 -17.21
CA MET A 168 -10.26 -11.23 -18.41
C MET A 168 -11.40 -11.77 -19.28
N ASP A 169 -12.56 -12.08 -18.70
CA ASP A 169 -13.77 -12.48 -19.43
C ASP A 169 -14.53 -11.30 -20.06
N GLY A 170 -14.06 -10.07 -19.84
CA GLY A 170 -14.69 -8.84 -20.31
C GLY A 170 -15.73 -8.25 -19.37
N THR A 171 -15.99 -8.87 -18.22
CA THR A 171 -16.88 -8.31 -17.20
C THR A 171 -16.28 -7.03 -16.63
N ALA A 172 -17.06 -5.94 -16.63
CA ALA A 172 -16.69 -4.71 -15.95
C ALA A 172 -17.17 -4.76 -14.50
N THR A 173 -16.30 -4.42 -13.56
CA THR A 173 -16.69 -4.19 -12.17
C THR A 173 -17.39 -2.82 -12.07
N GLY A 174 -18.18 -2.61 -11.03
CA GLY A 174 -18.55 -1.24 -10.69
C GLY A 174 -17.35 -0.38 -10.26
N TRP A 175 -17.63 0.86 -9.88
CA TRP A 175 -16.62 1.77 -9.34
C TRP A 175 -16.50 1.59 -7.83
N GLY A 176 -15.28 1.33 -7.35
CA GLY A 176 -14.93 1.38 -5.93
C GLY A 176 -14.46 2.78 -5.54
N LYS A 177 -14.64 3.14 -4.27
CA LYS A 177 -14.22 4.41 -3.68
C LYS A 177 -13.31 4.15 -2.47
N ASN A 178 -12.24 4.90 -2.34
CA ASN A 178 -11.38 4.99 -1.14
C ASN A 178 -11.30 3.71 -0.28
N GLY A 179 -10.60 2.69 -0.76
CA GLY A 179 -10.33 1.44 -0.01
C GLY A 179 -11.32 0.31 -0.26
N MET A 180 -12.37 0.50 -1.07
CA MET A 180 -13.25 -0.60 -1.47
C MET A 180 -12.51 -1.61 -2.35
N SER A 181 -12.84 -2.90 -2.23
CA SER A 181 -12.29 -3.92 -3.13
C SER A 181 -12.91 -3.82 -4.52
N VAL A 182 -12.08 -3.90 -5.55
CA VAL A 182 -12.51 -3.93 -6.95
C VAL A 182 -11.80 -5.08 -7.65
N GLY A 183 -12.56 -5.97 -8.29
CA GLY A 183 -12.04 -7.17 -8.97
C GLY A 183 -12.89 -8.41 -8.72
N SER A 184 -12.31 -9.59 -8.88
CA SER A 184 -12.97 -10.90 -8.70
C SER A 184 -12.16 -11.74 -7.71
N MET A 185 -12.46 -11.71 -6.43
CA MET A 185 -11.71 -12.52 -5.46
C MET A 185 -12.11 -14.00 -5.55
N ASN A 186 -11.10 -14.89 -5.67
CA ASN A 186 -11.28 -16.36 -5.73
C ASN A 186 -12.14 -16.89 -6.91
N MET A 187 -12.31 -16.11 -7.95
CA MET A 187 -13.13 -16.51 -9.11
C MET A 187 -12.29 -16.96 -10.30
N ASN A 188 -10.96 -16.99 -10.18
CA ASN A 188 -10.02 -17.30 -11.26
C ASN A 188 -10.28 -16.45 -12.52
N ASN A 189 -10.65 -15.20 -12.31
CA ASN A 189 -10.95 -14.25 -13.37
C ASN A 189 -10.17 -12.95 -13.13
N PRO A 190 -8.87 -12.90 -13.46
CA PRO A 190 -7.98 -11.80 -13.13
C PRO A 190 -8.41 -10.48 -13.78
N ILE A 191 -7.89 -9.40 -13.22
CA ILE A 191 -8.05 -8.07 -13.80
C ILE A 191 -7.26 -8.00 -15.12
N LYS A 192 -7.97 -7.67 -16.21
CA LYS A 192 -7.42 -7.38 -17.52
C LYS A 192 -6.90 -5.95 -17.61
N ALA A 193 -7.67 -5.00 -17.08
CA ALA A 193 -7.33 -3.60 -17.01
C ALA A 193 -8.08 -2.92 -15.88
N PHE A 194 -7.52 -1.86 -15.33
CA PHE A 194 -8.22 -0.99 -14.39
C PHE A 194 -7.94 0.48 -14.71
N ARG A 195 -8.77 1.37 -14.20
CA ARG A 195 -8.52 2.80 -14.31
C ARG A 195 -8.84 3.50 -13.00
N ILE A 196 -8.17 4.62 -12.77
CA ILE A 196 -8.26 5.42 -11.56
C ILE A 196 -8.72 6.82 -11.95
N ALA A 197 -9.75 7.32 -11.27
CA ALA A 197 -10.22 8.69 -11.36
C ALA A 197 -10.23 9.32 -9.97
N PHE A 198 -10.10 10.63 -9.90
CA PHE A 198 -10.25 11.36 -8.64
C PHE A 198 -10.96 12.68 -8.92
N PHE A 199 -11.78 13.08 -7.95
CA PHE A 199 -12.64 14.24 -8.06
C PHE A 199 -12.46 15.14 -6.84
N ARG A 200 -12.45 16.45 -7.08
CA ARG A 200 -12.27 17.43 -6.02
C ARG A 200 -13.56 17.56 -5.22
N LYS A 201 -13.49 17.37 -3.91
CA LYS A 201 -14.65 17.45 -3.00
C LYS A 201 -15.29 18.83 -2.93
N ALA A 202 -14.51 19.89 -3.16
CA ALA A 202 -15.01 21.26 -3.17
C ALA A 202 -15.68 21.67 -4.50
N ASP A 203 -15.60 20.84 -5.55
CA ASP A 203 -16.23 21.11 -6.85
C ASP A 203 -17.58 20.40 -6.96
N PRO A 204 -18.71 21.14 -7.05
CA PRO A 204 -20.04 20.50 -7.16
C PRO A 204 -20.21 19.61 -8.41
N ALA A 205 -19.52 19.94 -9.51
CA ALA A 205 -19.58 19.11 -10.73
C ALA A 205 -18.83 17.78 -10.52
N ASP A 206 -17.68 17.81 -9.88
CA ASP A 206 -16.90 16.62 -9.52
C ASP A 206 -17.67 15.74 -8.53
N LEU A 207 -18.31 16.32 -7.51
CA LEU A 207 -19.18 15.59 -6.58
C LEU A 207 -20.31 14.87 -7.29
N ALA A 208 -21.01 15.54 -8.20
CA ALA A 208 -22.11 14.94 -8.95
C ALA A 208 -21.66 13.75 -9.80
N VAL A 209 -20.46 13.82 -10.41
CA VAL A 209 -19.88 12.71 -11.15
C VAL A 209 -19.51 11.57 -10.21
N GLY A 210 -18.89 11.86 -9.08
CA GLY A 210 -18.50 10.87 -8.06
C GLY A 210 -19.71 10.10 -7.53
N ASP A 211 -20.79 10.79 -7.20
CA ASP A 211 -22.04 10.17 -6.73
C ASP A 211 -22.69 9.29 -7.81
N ALA A 212 -22.67 9.72 -9.07
CA ALA A 212 -23.16 8.91 -10.19
C ALA A 212 -22.32 7.64 -10.39
N LEU A 213 -20.99 7.69 -10.24
CA LEU A 213 -20.13 6.52 -10.36
C LEU A 213 -20.40 5.50 -9.24
N ILE A 214 -20.61 5.96 -8.01
CA ILE A 214 -20.95 5.08 -6.89
C ILE A 214 -22.33 4.46 -7.05
N SER A 215 -23.31 5.19 -7.57
CA SER A 215 -24.62 4.64 -7.89
C SER A 215 -24.52 3.47 -8.88
N LEU A 216 -23.72 3.62 -9.95
CA LEU A 216 -23.45 2.55 -10.91
C LEU A 216 -22.74 1.35 -10.26
N HIS A 217 -21.89 1.60 -9.27
CA HIS A 217 -21.23 0.53 -8.52
C HIS A 217 -22.26 -0.30 -7.75
N THR A 218 -23.20 0.33 -7.06
CA THR A 218 -24.21 -0.36 -6.24
C THR A 218 -25.14 -1.25 -7.07
N GLU A 219 -25.39 -0.90 -8.33
CA GLU A 219 -26.22 -1.68 -9.25
C GLU A 219 -25.50 -2.87 -9.89
N GLY A 220 -24.16 -2.81 -9.97
CA GLY A 220 -23.32 -3.80 -10.66
C GLY A 220 -22.49 -4.73 -9.77
N ILE A 221 -22.53 -4.55 -8.45
CA ILE A 221 -21.70 -5.38 -7.55
C ILE A 221 -22.36 -6.73 -7.31
N GLN A 222 -21.68 -7.75 -7.75
CA GLN A 222 -21.63 -8.99 -7.00
C GLN A 222 -20.79 -8.72 -5.74
N ASN A 223 -21.35 -8.95 -4.56
CA ASN A 223 -20.67 -8.85 -3.27
C ASN A 223 -19.34 -9.57 -3.34
N ILE A 224 -18.25 -8.80 -3.39
CA ILE A 224 -16.89 -9.30 -3.38
C ILE A 224 -16.44 -9.52 -1.94
N ASP A 225 -17.16 -8.96 -0.98
CA ASP A 225 -16.98 -9.14 0.46
C ASP A 225 -17.94 -10.23 0.98
N GLY A 226 -17.78 -11.45 0.49
CA GLY A 226 -18.47 -12.64 0.98
C GLY A 226 -17.71 -13.30 2.10
#